data_e84eb643ed4ca73cdd85bf4f75957d94
#
_entry.id   e84eb643ed4ca73cdd85bf4f75957d94
#
_cell.length_a   1.000
_cell.length_b   1.000
_cell.length_c   1.000
_cell.angle_alpha   90.00
_cell.angle_beta   90.00
_cell.angle_gamma   90.00
#
_symmetry.space_group_name_H-M   'P 1'
#
loop_
_entity.id
_entity.type
_entity.pdbx_description
1 polymer ?
#
loop_
_entity_poly.entity_id
_entity_poly.type
_entity_poly.pdbx_seq_one_letter_code
_entity_poly.pdbx_strand_id
1 'polypeptide(L)'
;MNTSTKHNNLTAVVSFEGSLEKLYSCLHALDTWIIQIIVVIPENKEIEKKIASKFDVLLCHQKSSTTKDKWESGLNQTNTPWALLIRSNEIVTGQLRQAITEKIKTSAEKAHKYLLPLTIVFLKKRLKYPLDWNNSQASLLAQNSKVINDSNQQGEHETLGGELIRYGEDTISECVPSVIQKAEERAASLAQHQKHFSATSFFLRAFISSIEAFIRIYILKKGFKEGFEGITFAVCDAHAELLGYLRYHELYVRGGKLLCDNLSSLNNILIIKLRDIGDNIL
;
A
#
# COMPACT_ATOMS: atom_id res chain seq x y z
N MET A 1 -36.20 -6.15 -2.09
CA MET A 1 -34.95 -5.98 -2.84
C MET A 1 -34.73 -4.49 -3.04
N ASN A 2 -33.87 -3.85 -2.23
CA ASN A 2 -33.55 -2.45 -2.42
C ASN A 2 -32.54 -2.34 -3.57
N THR A 3 -33.01 -1.89 -4.73
CA THR A 3 -32.13 -1.46 -5.83
C THR A 3 -31.35 -0.23 -5.34
N SER A 4 -30.17 -0.47 -4.80
CA SER A 4 -29.23 0.57 -4.42
C SER A 4 -28.82 1.29 -5.71
N THR A 5 -29.35 2.49 -5.93
CA THR A 5 -28.92 3.36 -7.03
C THR A 5 -27.43 3.65 -6.88
N LYS A 6 -26.64 3.24 -7.85
CA LYS A 6 -25.18 3.54 -7.88
C LYS A 6 -24.97 5.06 -7.93
N HIS A 7 -23.96 5.55 -7.21
CA HIS A 7 -23.64 6.97 -7.14
C HIS A 7 -22.84 7.41 -8.37
N ASN A 8 -23.44 8.30 -9.19
CA ASN A 8 -22.83 8.81 -10.42
C ASN A 8 -21.73 9.87 -10.15
N ASN A 9 -21.63 10.39 -8.94
CA ASN A 9 -20.72 11.49 -8.58
C ASN A 9 -19.46 11.01 -7.85
N LEU A 10 -19.25 9.70 -7.72
CA LEU A 10 -18.16 9.10 -6.96
C LEU A 10 -17.44 8.03 -7.78
N THR A 11 -16.11 8.17 -7.87
CA THR A 11 -15.21 7.14 -8.39
C THR A 11 -14.41 6.54 -7.26
N ALA A 12 -14.29 5.22 -7.19
CA ALA A 12 -13.32 4.57 -6.32
C ALA A 12 -12.00 4.35 -7.07
N VAL A 13 -10.90 4.78 -6.45
CA VAL A 13 -9.53 4.49 -6.91
C VAL A 13 -8.92 3.49 -5.96
N VAL A 14 -8.72 2.27 -6.43
CA VAL A 14 -8.24 1.14 -5.65
C VAL A 14 -6.79 0.84 -6.00
N SER A 15 -5.86 1.01 -5.06
CA SER A 15 -4.48 0.57 -5.25
C SER A 15 -4.33 -0.92 -4.97
N PHE A 16 -3.76 -1.66 -5.91
CA PHE A 16 -3.51 -3.10 -5.74
C PHE A 16 -2.31 -3.34 -4.81
N GLU A 17 -2.53 -4.18 -3.78
CA GLU A 17 -1.55 -4.48 -2.73
C GLU A 17 -1.13 -5.97 -2.72
N GLY A 18 -1.18 -6.64 -3.89
CA GLY A 18 -0.60 -7.98 -4.10
C GLY A 18 -1.58 -9.15 -3.99
N SER A 19 -2.68 -9.06 -3.24
CA SER A 19 -3.64 -10.17 -3.08
C SER A 19 -4.86 -9.99 -3.97
N LEU A 20 -5.08 -10.91 -4.91
CA LEU A 20 -6.29 -10.93 -5.76
C LEU A 20 -7.55 -11.25 -4.97
N GLU A 21 -7.47 -12.11 -3.96
CA GLU A 21 -8.61 -12.48 -3.13
C GLU A 21 -9.15 -11.28 -2.34
N LYS A 22 -8.22 -10.54 -1.70
CA LYS A 22 -8.57 -9.32 -0.98
C LYS A 22 -9.12 -8.25 -1.94
N LEU A 23 -8.52 -8.12 -3.14
CA LEU A 23 -9.03 -7.22 -4.17
C LEU A 23 -10.46 -7.58 -4.58
N TYR A 24 -10.74 -8.85 -4.83
CA TYR A 24 -12.11 -9.28 -5.21
C TYR A 24 -13.12 -8.95 -4.12
N SER A 25 -12.78 -9.18 -2.86
CA SER A 25 -13.63 -8.81 -1.72
C SER A 25 -13.90 -7.30 -1.66
N CYS A 26 -12.85 -6.49 -1.88
CA CYS A 26 -12.96 -5.04 -1.97
C CYS A 26 -13.87 -4.61 -3.13
N LEU A 27 -13.64 -5.14 -4.34
CA LEU A 27 -14.43 -4.80 -5.53
C LEU A 27 -15.90 -5.19 -5.38
N HIS A 28 -16.20 -6.37 -4.83
CA HIS A 28 -17.57 -6.76 -4.54
C HIS A 28 -18.29 -5.81 -3.58
N ALA A 29 -17.58 -5.32 -2.56
CA ALA A 29 -18.15 -4.35 -1.63
C ALA A 29 -18.43 -2.99 -2.29
N LEU A 30 -17.60 -2.57 -3.28
CA LEU A 30 -17.74 -1.30 -3.99
C LEU A 30 -18.79 -1.34 -5.12
N ASP A 31 -18.80 -2.42 -5.90
CA ASP A 31 -19.66 -2.54 -7.08
C ASP A 31 -21.16 -2.41 -6.78
N THR A 32 -21.54 -2.65 -5.54
CA THR A 32 -22.95 -2.51 -5.11
C THR A 32 -23.46 -1.08 -5.07
N TRP A 33 -22.58 -0.07 -5.05
CA TRP A 33 -22.97 1.34 -4.83
C TRP A 33 -22.13 2.39 -5.57
N ILE A 34 -20.98 2.03 -6.14
CA ILE A 34 -20.13 2.92 -6.92
C ILE A 34 -20.27 2.57 -8.40
N ILE A 35 -20.40 3.60 -9.25
CA ILE A 35 -20.58 3.39 -10.69
C ILE A 35 -19.25 3.21 -11.42
N GLN A 36 -18.22 3.92 -11.01
CA GLN A 36 -16.90 3.87 -11.64
C GLN A 36 -15.85 3.42 -10.63
N ILE A 37 -15.15 2.35 -10.96
CA ILE A 37 -14.05 1.83 -10.16
C ILE A 37 -12.80 1.81 -11.06
N ILE A 38 -11.73 2.42 -10.58
CA ILE A 38 -10.41 2.41 -11.21
C ILE A 38 -9.49 1.59 -10.34
N VAL A 39 -8.92 0.51 -10.88
CA VAL A 39 -7.95 -0.33 -10.17
C VAL A 39 -6.56 -0.05 -10.70
N VAL A 40 -5.67 0.40 -9.83
CA VAL A 40 -4.28 0.68 -10.19
C VAL A 40 -3.43 -0.56 -9.89
N ILE A 41 -2.91 -1.17 -10.95
CA ILE A 41 -2.15 -2.43 -10.92
C ILE A 41 -0.75 -2.25 -11.51
N PRO A 42 0.23 -3.11 -11.15
CA PRO A 42 1.48 -3.19 -11.89
C PRO A 42 1.24 -3.76 -13.31
N GLU A 43 2.15 -3.52 -14.23
CA GLU A 43 2.11 -4.09 -15.57
C GLU A 43 2.21 -5.63 -15.51
N ASN A 44 1.08 -6.31 -15.42
CA ASN A 44 1.00 -7.77 -15.37
C ASN A 44 -0.26 -8.26 -16.09
N LYS A 45 -0.08 -8.83 -17.29
CA LYS A 45 -1.17 -9.32 -18.15
C LYS A 45 -2.02 -10.43 -17.51
N GLU A 46 -1.44 -11.22 -16.62
CA GLU A 46 -2.18 -12.30 -15.96
C GLU A 46 -3.14 -11.75 -14.90
N ILE A 47 -2.66 -10.79 -14.10
CA ILE A 47 -3.50 -10.08 -13.12
C ILE A 47 -4.62 -9.34 -13.84
N GLU A 48 -4.29 -8.62 -14.90
CA GLU A 48 -5.23 -7.87 -15.74
C GLU A 48 -6.37 -8.76 -16.25
N LYS A 49 -6.03 -9.91 -16.88
CA LYS A 49 -7.01 -10.89 -17.36
C LYS A 49 -7.92 -11.41 -16.23
N LYS A 50 -7.35 -11.72 -15.06
CA LYS A 50 -8.12 -12.23 -13.92
C LYS A 50 -9.10 -11.22 -13.38
N ILE A 51 -8.77 -9.93 -13.39
CA ILE A 51 -9.66 -8.86 -12.93
C ILE A 51 -10.75 -8.62 -13.99
N ALA A 52 -10.36 -8.39 -15.24
CA ALA A 52 -11.28 -8.06 -16.34
C ALA A 52 -12.30 -9.17 -16.63
N SER A 53 -11.97 -10.43 -16.31
CA SER A 53 -12.93 -11.55 -16.47
C SER A 53 -14.06 -11.55 -15.45
N LYS A 54 -13.94 -10.80 -14.35
CA LYS A 54 -14.89 -10.86 -13.22
C LYS A 54 -15.57 -9.54 -12.91
N PHE A 55 -14.92 -8.43 -13.23
CA PHE A 55 -15.38 -7.11 -12.85
C PHE A 55 -15.29 -6.13 -14.03
N ASP A 56 -16.31 -5.30 -14.17
CA ASP A 56 -16.31 -4.16 -15.07
C ASP A 56 -15.66 -2.96 -14.39
N VAL A 57 -14.34 -2.88 -14.51
CA VAL A 57 -13.50 -1.84 -13.88
C VAL A 57 -12.51 -1.26 -14.88
N LEU A 58 -12.12 -0.02 -14.68
CA LEU A 58 -11.03 0.59 -15.45
C LEU A 58 -9.70 0.19 -14.82
N LEU A 59 -8.78 -0.30 -15.64
CA LEU A 59 -7.43 -0.66 -15.21
C LEU A 59 -6.45 0.45 -15.54
N CYS A 60 -5.69 0.88 -14.54
CA CYS A 60 -4.61 1.84 -14.66
C CYS A 60 -3.28 1.17 -14.34
N HIS A 61 -2.29 1.28 -15.22
CA HIS A 61 -0.97 0.68 -15.01
C HIS A 61 -0.01 1.68 -14.38
N GLN A 62 0.66 1.26 -13.29
CA GLN A 62 1.64 2.08 -12.61
C GLN A 62 2.82 1.24 -12.12
N LYS A 63 4.03 1.70 -12.42
CA LYS A 63 5.29 1.03 -12.00
C LYS A 63 5.72 1.37 -10.57
N SER A 64 5.19 2.46 -10.00
CA SER A 64 5.56 2.87 -8.66
C SER A 64 5.12 1.87 -7.59
N SER A 65 5.97 1.65 -6.59
CA SER A 65 5.67 0.85 -5.41
C SER A 65 4.83 1.61 -4.38
N THR A 66 4.82 2.96 -4.41
CA THR A 66 4.13 3.73 -3.39
C THR A 66 2.62 3.81 -3.64
N THR A 67 1.83 3.63 -2.58
CA THR A 67 0.36 3.76 -2.64
C THR A 67 -0.06 5.16 -3.09
N LYS A 68 0.70 6.20 -2.73
CA LYS A 68 0.42 7.59 -3.10
C LYS A 68 0.49 7.77 -4.61
N ASP A 69 1.56 7.32 -5.26
CA ASP A 69 1.72 7.45 -6.71
C ASP A 69 0.67 6.64 -7.48
N LYS A 70 0.29 5.46 -6.95
CA LYS A 70 -0.81 4.66 -7.50
C LYS A 70 -2.12 5.45 -7.46
N TRP A 71 -2.45 6.07 -6.34
CA TRP A 71 -3.65 6.88 -6.22
C TRP A 71 -3.61 8.11 -7.13
N GLU A 72 -2.48 8.81 -7.24
CA GLU A 72 -2.33 9.95 -8.15
C GLU A 72 -2.58 9.55 -9.61
N SER A 73 -2.04 8.40 -10.03
CA SER A 73 -2.27 7.88 -11.39
C SER A 73 -3.74 7.54 -11.64
N GLY A 74 -4.41 6.92 -10.68
CA GLY A 74 -5.84 6.62 -10.77
C GLY A 74 -6.70 7.87 -10.77
N LEU A 75 -6.37 8.87 -9.95
CA LEU A 75 -7.09 10.14 -9.88
C LEU A 75 -7.07 10.90 -11.20
N ASN A 76 -5.96 10.84 -11.93
CA ASN A 76 -5.85 11.49 -13.25
C ASN A 76 -6.84 10.92 -14.28
N GLN A 77 -7.42 9.74 -14.02
CA GLN A 77 -8.43 9.11 -14.88
C GLN A 77 -9.86 9.26 -14.35
N THR A 78 -10.05 9.97 -13.23
CA THR A 78 -11.38 10.17 -12.65
C THR A 78 -12.10 11.31 -13.36
N ASN A 79 -13.38 11.08 -13.70
CA ASN A 79 -14.25 12.08 -14.32
C ASN A 79 -15.37 12.57 -13.37
N THR A 80 -15.36 12.08 -12.13
CA THR A 80 -16.37 12.44 -11.12
C THR A 80 -15.86 13.52 -10.18
N PRO A 81 -16.75 14.32 -9.57
CA PRO A 81 -16.35 15.34 -8.61
C PRO A 81 -15.74 14.78 -7.33
N TRP A 82 -16.07 13.52 -6.97
CA TRP A 82 -15.57 12.86 -5.78
C TRP A 82 -14.76 11.61 -6.10
N ALA A 83 -13.68 11.40 -5.35
CA ALA A 83 -12.85 10.21 -5.44
C ALA A 83 -12.66 9.57 -4.05
N LEU A 84 -12.94 8.28 -3.95
CA LEU A 84 -12.67 7.46 -2.77
C LEU A 84 -11.35 6.71 -2.99
N LEU A 85 -10.34 7.04 -2.20
CA LEU A 85 -9.00 6.43 -2.30
C LEU A 85 -8.87 5.32 -1.27
N ILE A 86 -8.79 4.09 -1.75
CA ILE A 86 -8.66 2.91 -0.90
C ILE A 86 -7.63 1.93 -1.44
N ARG A 87 -7.23 0.99 -0.59
CA ARG A 87 -6.37 -0.13 -0.98
C ARG A 87 -7.20 -1.38 -1.26
N SER A 88 -6.65 -2.30 -2.03
CA SER A 88 -7.32 -3.55 -2.39
C SER A 88 -7.63 -4.48 -1.20
N ASN A 89 -6.99 -4.25 -0.05
CA ASN A 89 -7.22 -4.98 1.18
C ASN A 89 -8.10 -4.21 2.19
N GLU A 90 -8.83 -3.19 1.70
CA GLU A 90 -9.72 -2.36 2.52
C GLU A 90 -11.17 -2.55 2.14
N ILE A 91 -12.04 -2.65 3.13
CA ILE A 91 -13.49 -2.78 2.96
C ILE A 91 -14.21 -1.65 3.67
N VAL A 92 -15.05 -0.95 2.92
CA VAL A 92 -15.93 0.11 3.43
C VAL A 92 -17.13 -0.54 4.13
N THR A 93 -17.33 -0.23 5.43
CA THR A 93 -18.50 -0.71 6.17
C THR A 93 -19.79 -0.02 5.71
N GLY A 94 -20.95 -0.64 5.99
CA GLY A 94 -22.24 -0.05 5.66
C GLY A 94 -22.48 1.33 6.28
N GLN A 95 -22.00 1.53 7.52
CA GLN A 95 -22.09 2.84 8.20
C GLN A 95 -21.22 3.89 7.50
N LEU A 96 -19.97 3.55 7.16
CA LEU A 96 -19.08 4.46 6.45
C LEU A 96 -19.63 4.79 5.05
N ARG A 97 -20.16 3.80 4.33
CA ARG A 97 -20.84 4.00 3.04
C ARG A 97 -21.96 5.03 3.17
N GLN A 98 -22.80 4.89 4.19
CA GLN A 98 -23.90 5.83 4.43
C GLN A 98 -23.37 7.24 4.71
N ALA A 99 -22.37 7.39 5.60
CA ALA A 99 -21.76 8.67 5.91
C ALA A 99 -21.13 9.34 4.67
N ILE A 100 -20.41 8.58 3.82
CA ILE A 100 -19.87 9.06 2.55
C ILE A 100 -21.01 9.56 1.64
N THR A 101 -22.06 8.76 1.51
CA THR A 101 -23.21 9.08 0.65
C THR A 101 -23.92 10.36 1.07
N GLU A 102 -24.16 10.53 2.37
CA GLU A 102 -24.78 11.72 2.92
C GLU A 102 -23.88 12.94 2.75
N LYS A 103 -22.58 12.78 2.98
CA LYS A 103 -21.63 13.87 2.83
C LYS A 103 -21.51 14.38 1.40
N ILE A 104 -21.46 13.49 0.41
CA ILE A 104 -21.46 13.86 -1.01
C ILE A 104 -22.71 14.67 -1.39
N LYS A 105 -23.88 14.34 -0.81
CA LYS A 105 -25.13 15.06 -1.08
C LYS A 105 -25.17 16.44 -0.45
N THR A 106 -24.55 16.62 0.71
CA THR A 106 -24.66 17.86 1.50
C THR A 106 -23.50 18.84 1.27
N SER A 107 -22.37 18.38 0.76
CA SER A 107 -21.19 19.23 0.52
C SER A 107 -21.29 19.94 -0.82
N ALA A 108 -21.63 21.22 -0.75
CA ALA A 108 -21.58 22.09 -1.92
C ALA A 108 -20.15 22.65 -2.12
N GLU A 109 -19.57 22.41 -3.29
CA GLU A 109 -18.53 23.19 -4.00
C GLU A 109 -17.17 23.52 -3.36
N LYS A 110 -16.83 23.10 -2.12
CA LYS A 110 -15.48 23.31 -1.58
C LYS A 110 -14.68 22.03 -1.66
N ALA A 111 -13.42 22.13 -2.08
CA ALA A 111 -12.47 21.04 -2.04
C ALA A 111 -12.25 20.58 -0.58
N HIS A 112 -12.92 19.52 -0.19
CA HIS A 112 -12.82 18.96 1.15
C HIS A 112 -12.14 17.60 1.11
N LYS A 113 -11.22 17.43 2.05
CA LYS A 113 -10.54 16.17 2.32
C LYS A 113 -11.11 15.60 3.61
N TYR A 114 -11.67 14.40 3.56
CA TYR A 114 -12.20 13.71 4.72
C TYR A 114 -11.31 12.53 5.07
N LEU A 115 -11.07 12.36 6.38
CA LEU A 115 -10.37 11.18 6.89
C LEU A 115 -11.39 10.09 7.19
N LEU A 116 -11.06 8.87 6.78
CA LEU A 116 -11.87 7.70 7.05
C LEU A 116 -11.29 6.97 8.27
N PRO A 117 -12.11 6.69 9.31
CA PRO A 117 -11.64 5.95 10.46
C PRO A 117 -11.18 4.55 10.05
N LEU A 118 -9.92 4.22 10.34
CA LEU A 118 -9.31 2.96 9.96
C LEU A 118 -9.26 1.98 11.13
N THR A 119 -9.77 0.78 10.90
CA THR A 119 -9.59 -0.37 11.77
C THR A 119 -8.76 -1.43 11.04
N ILE A 120 -7.78 -2.01 11.73
CA ILE A 120 -6.88 -3.02 11.16
C ILE A 120 -7.26 -4.39 11.73
N VAL A 121 -7.36 -5.37 10.85
CA VAL A 121 -7.45 -6.80 11.20
C VAL A 121 -6.10 -7.41 10.89
N PHE A 122 -5.43 -7.98 11.89
CA PHE A 122 -4.11 -8.60 11.77
C PHE A 122 -4.12 -9.94 12.51
N LEU A 123 -3.61 -10.98 11.87
CA LEU A 123 -3.67 -12.37 12.36
C LEU A 123 -5.10 -12.76 12.78
N LYS A 124 -6.08 -12.38 11.93
CA LYS A 124 -7.53 -12.61 12.15
C LYS A 124 -8.13 -11.91 13.36
N LYS A 125 -7.36 -11.05 14.04
CA LYS A 125 -7.84 -10.26 15.17
C LYS A 125 -7.99 -8.80 14.79
N ARG A 126 -9.12 -8.22 15.16
CA ARG A 126 -9.37 -6.79 15.04
C ARG A 126 -8.57 -6.06 16.13
N LEU A 127 -7.67 -5.18 15.71
CA LEU A 127 -6.86 -4.39 16.60
C LEU A 127 -7.64 -3.19 17.14
N LYS A 128 -7.53 -2.95 18.43
CA LYS A 128 -8.11 -1.77 19.09
C LYS A 128 -7.27 -0.52 18.89
N TYR A 129 -5.95 -0.71 18.72
CA TYR A 129 -4.99 0.36 18.53
C TYR A 129 -4.46 0.30 17.10
N PRO A 130 -4.40 1.43 16.37
CA PRO A 130 -3.90 1.46 15.01
C PRO A 130 -2.38 1.27 15.02
N LEU A 131 -1.95 0.04 14.79
CA LEU A 131 -0.54 -0.35 14.65
C LEU A 131 -0.06 -0.15 13.21
N ASP A 132 -0.48 0.91 12.52
CA ASP A 132 -0.12 1.13 11.13
C ASP A 132 1.38 1.41 10.97
N TRP A 133 2.02 0.75 10.02
CA TRP A 133 3.42 0.90 9.66
C TRP A 133 3.66 2.23 8.95
N ASN A 134 2.76 2.57 8.06
CA ASN A 134 2.79 3.84 7.38
C ASN A 134 1.78 4.77 8.04
N ASN A 135 2.22 5.97 8.40
CA ASN A 135 1.34 7.09 8.77
C ASN A 135 0.44 7.54 7.60
N SER A 136 0.29 6.73 6.55
CA SER A 136 -0.71 6.94 5.52
C SER A 136 -2.07 6.71 6.15
N GLN A 137 -2.52 7.78 6.79
CA GLN A 137 -3.87 7.86 7.33
C GLN A 137 -4.87 7.36 6.29
N ALA A 138 -5.86 6.69 6.81
CA ALA A 138 -6.99 6.16 6.12
C ALA A 138 -7.33 6.91 4.84
N SER A 139 -7.69 6.16 3.87
CA SER A 139 -8.15 6.58 2.58
C SER A 139 -8.98 7.86 2.64
N LEU A 140 -8.72 8.74 1.73
CA LEU A 140 -9.27 10.08 1.71
C LEU A 140 -10.41 10.14 0.72
N LEU A 141 -11.49 10.80 1.10
CA LEU A 141 -12.50 11.27 0.17
C LEU A 141 -12.07 12.67 -0.28
N ALA A 142 -11.75 12.85 -1.55
CA ALA A 142 -11.30 14.12 -2.10
C ALA A 142 -12.23 14.58 -3.21
N GLN A 143 -12.57 15.86 -3.21
CA GLN A 143 -13.26 16.50 -4.32
C GLN A 143 -12.19 17.04 -5.27
N ASN A 144 -12.16 16.53 -6.47
CA ASN A 144 -11.27 16.92 -7.56
C ASN A 144 -9.74 16.80 -7.32
N SER A 145 -9.05 16.21 -8.26
CA SER A 145 -7.72 15.60 -8.28
C SER A 145 -6.51 16.44 -7.83
N LYS A 146 -6.66 17.73 -7.62
CA LYS A 146 -5.55 18.62 -7.23
C LYS A 146 -5.16 18.59 -5.74
N VAL A 147 -5.91 17.90 -4.90
CA VAL A 147 -5.82 17.99 -3.43
C VAL A 147 -4.78 17.05 -2.81
N ILE A 148 -4.26 16.07 -3.54
CA ILE A 148 -3.23 15.15 -2.97
C ILE A 148 -1.90 15.87 -2.70
N ASN A 149 -1.60 16.92 -3.45
CA ASN A 149 -0.31 17.62 -3.36
C ASN A 149 -0.18 18.64 -2.23
N ASP A 150 -1.27 19.01 -1.57
CA ASP A 150 -1.23 19.93 -0.44
C ASP A 150 -1.00 19.19 0.89
N SER A 151 0.20 18.64 1.05
CA SER A 151 0.70 18.14 2.36
C SER A 151 0.85 19.26 3.41
N ASN A 152 0.64 20.51 3.03
CA ASN A 152 0.81 21.70 3.89
C ASN A 152 -0.50 22.38 4.30
N GLN A 153 -1.66 21.90 3.89
CA GLN A 153 -2.90 22.43 4.47
C GLN A 153 -3.12 21.81 5.85
N GLN A 154 -2.67 22.50 6.88
CA GLN A 154 -3.12 22.36 8.28
C GLN A 154 -4.59 22.79 8.40
N GLY A 155 -5.48 22.17 7.61
CA GLY A 155 -6.92 22.31 7.78
C GLY A 155 -7.43 21.24 8.74
N GLU A 156 -8.38 21.58 9.58
CA GLU A 156 -9.14 20.60 10.37
C GLU A 156 -9.78 19.60 9.40
N HIS A 157 -9.25 18.37 9.41
CA HIS A 157 -9.82 17.29 8.61
C HIS A 157 -11.03 16.74 9.35
N GLU A 158 -12.19 16.87 8.75
CA GLU A 158 -13.40 16.26 9.29
C GLU A 158 -13.32 14.74 9.16
N THR A 159 -13.57 14.02 10.25
CA THR A 159 -13.61 12.57 10.28
C THR A 159 -15.03 12.11 10.06
N LEU A 160 -15.25 11.23 9.08
CA LEU A 160 -16.57 10.67 8.78
C LEU A 160 -16.94 9.59 9.81
N GLY A 161 -18.23 9.38 10.00
CA GLY A 161 -18.76 8.29 10.83
C GLY A 161 -18.59 6.93 10.15
N GLY A 162 -18.57 5.85 10.95
CA GLY A 162 -18.34 4.50 10.48
C GLY A 162 -16.85 4.13 10.46
N GLU A 163 -16.47 3.09 9.73
CA GLU A 163 -15.09 2.61 9.69
C GLU A 163 -14.73 1.96 8.37
N LEU A 164 -13.47 2.10 8.00
CA LEU A 164 -12.80 1.37 6.95
C LEU A 164 -12.02 0.22 7.60
N ILE A 165 -12.26 -1.01 7.18
CA ILE A 165 -11.56 -2.18 7.71
C ILE A 165 -10.45 -2.57 6.74
N ARG A 166 -9.20 -2.53 7.22
CA ARG A 166 -8.03 -3.03 6.48
C ARG A 166 -7.69 -4.43 6.95
N TYR A 167 -7.71 -5.37 6.03
CA TYR A 167 -7.28 -6.74 6.26
C TYR A 167 -5.78 -6.86 5.97
N GLY A 168 -5.01 -7.00 7.04
CA GLY A 168 -3.59 -7.31 6.98
C GLY A 168 -3.35 -8.79 6.69
N GLU A 169 -2.24 -9.29 7.17
CA GLU A 169 -1.85 -10.70 7.05
C GLU A 169 -2.64 -11.57 8.03
N ASP A 170 -3.09 -12.72 7.55
CA ASP A 170 -3.86 -13.69 8.35
C ASP A 170 -2.95 -14.69 9.08
N THR A 171 -1.71 -14.85 8.61
CA THR A 171 -0.71 -15.76 9.17
C THR A 171 0.66 -15.09 9.26
N ILE A 172 1.52 -15.61 10.15
CA ILE A 172 2.90 -15.12 10.26
C ILE A 172 3.68 -15.34 8.96
N SER A 173 3.39 -16.42 8.24
CA SER A 173 4.03 -16.71 6.93
C SER A 173 3.73 -15.61 5.90
N GLU A 174 2.56 -15.02 5.94
CA GLU A 174 2.19 -13.91 5.07
C GLU A 174 2.86 -12.59 5.46
N CYS A 175 3.33 -12.46 6.72
CA CYS A 175 4.08 -11.29 7.14
C CYS A 175 5.46 -11.19 6.47
N VAL A 176 6.06 -12.32 6.09
CA VAL A 176 7.42 -12.33 5.53
C VAL A 176 7.53 -11.54 4.23
N PRO A 177 6.69 -11.74 3.20
CA PRO A 177 6.70 -10.89 2.00
C PRO A 177 6.51 -9.40 2.31
N SER A 178 5.61 -9.06 3.22
CA SER A 178 5.35 -7.67 3.63
C SER A 178 6.56 -7.03 4.29
N VAL A 179 7.28 -7.78 5.12
CA VAL A 179 8.54 -7.34 5.75
C VAL A 179 9.61 -7.06 4.69
N ILE A 180 9.75 -7.96 3.69
CA ILE A 180 10.72 -7.79 2.59
C ILE A 180 10.37 -6.57 1.76
N GLN A 181 9.12 -6.42 1.35
CA GLN A 181 8.66 -5.25 0.58
C GLN A 181 8.97 -3.95 1.33
N LYS A 182 8.63 -3.88 2.61
CA LYS A 182 8.92 -2.71 3.45
C LYS A 182 10.42 -2.42 3.57
N ALA A 183 11.24 -3.47 3.67
CA ALA A 183 12.70 -3.33 3.69
C ALA A 183 13.23 -2.73 2.38
N GLU A 184 12.69 -3.11 1.23
CA GLU A 184 13.05 -2.53 -0.06
C GLU A 184 12.63 -1.06 -0.16
N GLU A 185 11.41 -0.69 0.28
CA GLU A 185 10.96 0.70 0.35
C GLU A 185 11.87 1.54 1.28
N ARG A 186 12.29 0.96 2.40
CA ARG A 186 13.22 1.62 3.33
C ARG A 186 14.60 1.82 2.70
N ALA A 187 15.14 0.82 2.02
CA ALA A 187 16.40 0.90 1.31
C ALA A 187 16.39 1.99 0.23
N ALA A 188 15.31 2.07 -0.55
CA ALA A 188 15.11 3.12 -1.55
C ALA A 188 15.04 4.52 -0.93
N SER A 189 14.32 4.67 0.18
CA SER A 189 14.25 5.92 0.93
C SER A 189 15.62 6.36 1.47
N LEU A 190 16.43 5.44 2.00
CA LEU A 190 17.78 5.73 2.45
C LEU A 190 18.68 6.17 1.29
N ALA A 191 18.53 5.58 0.11
CA ALA A 191 19.28 5.94 -1.09
C ALA A 191 18.96 7.35 -1.59
N GLN A 192 17.70 7.77 -1.57
CA GLN A 192 17.29 9.11 -1.95
C GLN A 192 17.94 10.20 -1.09
N HIS A 193 18.21 9.91 0.19
CA HIS A 193 18.82 10.87 1.10
C HIS A 193 20.36 10.85 1.05
N GLN A 194 20.98 10.08 0.16
CA GLN A 194 22.44 9.98 -0.09
C GLN A 194 23.30 10.00 1.18
N LYS A 195 22.90 9.28 2.22
CA LYS A 195 23.62 9.25 3.48
C LYS A 195 24.82 8.32 3.39
N HIS A 196 26.02 8.87 3.23
CA HIS A 196 27.27 8.13 3.39
C HIS A 196 27.53 7.86 4.87
N PHE A 197 27.58 6.59 5.24
CA PHE A 197 27.90 6.14 6.60
C PHE A 197 29.23 5.39 6.59
N SER A 198 30.04 5.56 7.63
CA SER A 198 31.14 4.61 7.87
C SER A 198 30.55 3.25 8.29
N ALA A 199 31.27 2.15 8.01
CA ALA A 199 30.74 0.80 8.25
C ALA A 199 30.26 0.57 9.69
N THR A 200 31.04 1.02 10.68
CA THR A 200 30.68 0.89 12.10
C THR A 200 29.46 1.72 12.49
N SER A 201 29.39 2.97 12.03
CA SER A 201 28.22 3.83 12.31
C SER A 201 26.97 3.34 11.59
N PHE A 202 27.13 2.67 10.47
CA PHE A 202 26.03 2.08 9.70
C PHE A 202 25.31 0.96 10.48
N PHE A 203 26.07 -0.03 10.96
CA PHE A 203 25.49 -1.14 11.75
C PHE A 203 24.83 -0.64 13.02
N LEU A 204 25.48 0.27 13.75
CA LEU A 204 24.89 0.86 14.95
C LEU A 204 23.55 1.55 14.65
N ARG A 205 23.48 2.32 13.57
CA ARG A 205 22.23 2.98 13.15
C ARG A 205 21.15 1.99 12.74
N ALA A 206 21.51 0.90 12.05
CA ALA A 206 20.56 -0.14 11.67
C ALA A 206 19.91 -0.76 12.92
N PHE A 207 20.71 -1.09 13.94
CA PHE A 207 20.19 -1.62 15.20
C PHE A 207 19.36 -0.60 15.98
N ILE A 208 19.81 0.65 16.09
CA ILE A 208 19.06 1.71 16.76
C ILE A 208 17.72 1.94 16.06
N SER A 209 17.70 2.05 14.73
CA SER A 209 16.46 2.24 13.96
C SER A 209 15.49 1.07 14.14
N SER A 210 16.01 -0.16 14.20
CA SER A 210 15.20 -1.36 14.48
C SER A 210 14.58 -1.32 15.89
N ILE A 211 15.37 -0.96 16.90
CA ILE A 211 14.88 -0.83 18.28
C ILE A 211 13.85 0.32 18.38
N GLU A 212 14.11 1.46 17.73
CA GLU A 212 13.16 2.57 17.67
C GLU A 212 11.84 2.15 17.03
N ALA A 213 11.88 1.39 15.95
CA ALA A 213 10.68 0.86 15.29
C ALA A 213 9.88 -0.05 16.23
N PHE A 214 10.56 -0.96 16.94
CA PHE A 214 9.94 -1.81 17.95
C PHE A 214 9.28 -1.00 19.06
N ILE A 215 10.01 -0.06 19.66
CA ILE A 215 9.52 0.80 20.75
C ILE A 215 8.31 1.62 20.28
N ARG A 216 8.40 2.19 19.09
CA ARG A 216 7.31 2.98 18.50
C ARG A 216 6.02 2.19 18.41
N ILE A 217 6.07 0.95 17.90
CA ILE A 217 4.87 0.11 17.75
C ILE A 217 4.42 -0.45 19.08
N TYR A 218 5.33 -1.07 19.81
CA TYR A 218 4.98 -1.84 21.00
C TYR A 218 4.60 -0.95 22.18
N ILE A 219 5.33 0.15 22.39
CA ILE A 219 5.12 1.07 23.52
C ILE A 219 4.26 2.27 23.10
N LEU A 220 4.72 3.10 22.14
CA LEU A 220 4.07 4.37 21.84
C LEU A 220 2.70 4.17 21.20
N LYS A 221 2.55 3.20 20.30
CA LYS A 221 1.25 2.83 19.71
C LYS A 221 0.45 1.83 20.55
N LYS A 222 0.92 1.53 21.76
CA LYS A 222 0.25 0.63 22.72
C LYS A 222 0.08 -0.81 22.22
N GLY A 223 0.98 -1.29 21.35
CA GLY A 223 0.97 -2.65 20.85
C GLY A 223 0.97 -3.71 21.94
N PHE A 224 1.57 -3.44 23.12
CA PHE A 224 1.53 -4.33 24.29
C PHE A 224 0.11 -4.66 24.77
N LYS A 225 -0.88 -3.81 24.47
CA LYS A 225 -2.27 -4.06 24.82
C LYS A 225 -2.99 -4.99 23.84
N GLU A 226 -2.39 -5.22 22.68
CA GLU A 226 -2.90 -6.16 21.67
C GLU A 226 -2.41 -7.60 21.87
N GLY A 227 -1.55 -7.83 22.85
CA GLY A 227 -1.04 -9.17 23.18
C GLY A 227 -0.09 -9.71 22.11
N PHE A 228 -0.31 -10.97 21.69
CA PHE A 228 0.53 -11.65 20.71
C PHE A 228 0.60 -10.92 19.36
N GLU A 229 -0.52 -10.43 18.88
CA GLU A 229 -0.59 -9.70 17.61
C GLU A 229 0.23 -8.41 17.66
N GLY A 230 0.18 -7.71 18.77
CA GLY A 230 0.93 -6.47 18.95
C GLY A 230 2.44 -6.67 19.00
N ILE A 231 2.93 -7.71 19.70
CA ILE A 231 4.36 -8.03 19.71
C ILE A 231 4.82 -8.52 18.34
N THR A 232 4.02 -9.38 17.67
CA THR A 232 4.33 -9.87 16.31
C THR A 232 4.46 -8.72 15.34
N PHE A 233 3.52 -7.78 15.37
CA PHE A 233 3.55 -6.61 14.50
C PHE A 233 4.80 -5.74 14.77
N ALA A 234 5.15 -5.50 16.04
CA ALA A 234 6.33 -4.72 16.41
C ALA A 234 7.64 -5.40 15.98
N VAL A 235 7.72 -6.73 16.10
CA VAL A 235 8.89 -7.51 15.66
C VAL A 235 9.02 -7.46 14.14
N CYS A 236 7.92 -7.63 13.40
CA CYS A 236 7.93 -7.51 11.94
C CYS A 236 8.39 -6.12 11.48
N ASP A 237 7.93 -5.05 12.15
CA ASP A 237 8.35 -3.68 11.84
C ASP A 237 9.84 -3.46 12.10
N ALA A 238 10.31 -3.87 13.25
CA ALA A 238 11.73 -3.80 13.61
C ALA A 238 12.62 -4.58 12.63
N HIS A 239 12.17 -5.77 12.22
CA HIS A 239 12.88 -6.59 11.26
C HIS A 239 12.93 -5.93 9.87
N ALA A 240 11.83 -5.34 9.41
CA ALA A 240 11.79 -4.61 8.15
C ALA A 240 12.76 -3.42 8.15
N GLU A 241 12.85 -2.67 9.24
CA GLU A 241 13.83 -1.58 9.39
C GLU A 241 15.27 -2.09 9.30
N LEU A 242 15.59 -3.16 10.04
CA LEU A 242 16.93 -3.76 10.01
C LEU A 242 17.30 -4.25 8.62
N LEU A 243 16.43 -5.04 7.99
CA LEU A 243 16.64 -5.54 6.62
C LEU A 243 16.76 -4.40 5.61
N GLY A 244 16.02 -3.29 5.79
CA GLY A 244 16.09 -2.12 4.93
C GLY A 244 17.48 -1.48 4.91
N TYR A 245 18.11 -1.36 6.08
CA TYR A 245 19.51 -0.91 6.17
C TYR A 245 20.46 -1.91 5.50
N LEU A 246 20.31 -3.20 5.77
CA LEU A 246 21.17 -4.23 5.17
C LEU A 246 21.03 -4.24 3.63
N ARG A 247 19.81 -4.13 3.12
CA ARG A 247 19.53 -4.05 1.68
C ARG A 247 20.10 -2.78 1.05
N TYR A 248 19.99 -1.64 1.74
CA TYR A 248 20.65 -0.40 1.31
C TYR A 248 22.17 -0.58 1.19
N HIS A 249 22.81 -1.20 2.19
CA HIS A 249 24.26 -1.45 2.15
C HIS A 249 24.66 -2.37 0.98
N GLU A 250 23.88 -3.43 0.77
CA GLU A 250 24.10 -4.35 -0.34
C GLU A 250 24.03 -3.62 -1.70
N LEU A 251 22.95 -2.87 -1.94
CA LEU A 251 22.66 -2.28 -3.24
C LEU A 251 23.51 -1.02 -3.55
N TYR A 252 23.75 -0.18 -2.55
CA TYR A 252 24.29 1.16 -2.77
C TYR A 252 25.69 1.38 -2.21
N VAL A 253 26.10 0.65 -1.19
CA VAL A 253 27.44 0.79 -0.59
C VAL A 253 28.42 -0.21 -1.18
N ARG A 254 28.02 -1.47 -1.37
CA ARG A 254 28.88 -2.50 -1.98
C ARG A 254 28.89 -2.51 -3.52
N GLY A 255 28.27 -1.50 -4.14
CA GLY A 255 28.27 -1.40 -5.60
C GLY A 255 27.22 -2.26 -6.29
N GLY A 256 26.09 -2.49 -5.62
CA GLY A 256 24.95 -3.23 -6.18
C GLY A 256 24.44 -2.69 -7.52
N LYS A 257 24.70 -1.41 -7.82
CA LYS A 257 24.42 -0.85 -9.14
C LYS A 257 25.30 -1.50 -10.23
N LEU A 258 26.57 -1.80 -9.93
CA LEU A 258 27.49 -2.53 -10.81
C LEU A 258 27.13 -4.03 -10.92
N LEU A 259 26.56 -4.62 -9.86
CA LEU A 259 26.08 -6.00 -9.88
C LEU A 259 24.77 -6.16 -10.65
N CYS A 260 23.85 -5.20 -10.60
CA CYS A 260 22.62 -5.25 -11.41
C CYS A 260 22.92 -5.06 -12.91
N ASP A 261 23.82 -4.17 -13.28
CA ASP A 261 24.27 -4.00 -14.66
C ASP A 261 25.10 -5.21 -15.14
N ASN A 262 25.87 -5.83 -14.24
CA ASN A 262 26.60 -7.07 -14.52
C ASN A 262 25.73 -8.33 -14.41
N LEU A 263 24.66 -8.36 -13.59
CA LEU A 263 23.70 -9.48 -13.55
C LEU A 263 22.84 -9.54 -14.80
N SER A 264 22.50 -8.41 -15.39
CA SER A 264 21.85 -8.43 -16.72
C SER A 264 22.79 -8.95 -17.80
N SER A 265 24.09 -8.63 -17.74
CA SER A 265 25.12 -9.19 -18.62
C SER A 265 25.45 -10.64 -18.28
N LEU A 266 25.50 -11.04 -17.01
CA LEU A 266 25.69 -12.42 -16.57
C LEU A 266 24.50 -13.32 -16.89
N ASN A 267 23.27 -12.85 -16.74
CA ASN A 267 22.09 -13.56 -17.18
C ASN A 267 22.10 -13.77 -18.70
N ASN A 268 22.54 -12.79 -19.48
CA ASN A 268 22.70 -12.91 -20.89
C ASN A 268 23.82 -13.92 -21.23
N ILE A 269 24.94 -13.92 -20.49
CA ILE A 269 26.05 -14.89 -20.66
C ILE A 269 25.62 -16.30 -20.24
N LEU A 270 24.82 -16.44 -19.17
CA LEU A 270 24.30 -17.74 -18.72
C LEU A 270 23.30 -18.32 -19.72
N ILE A 271 22.42 -17.49 -20.27
CA ILE A 271 21.46 -17.88 -21.32
C ILE A 271 22.20 -18.31 -22.58
N ILE A 272 23.26 -17.58 -22.98
CA ILE A 272 24.09 -17.96 -24.14
C ILE A 272 24.80 -19.30 -23.89
N LYS A 273 25.44 -19.50 -22.72
CA LYS A 273 26.06 -20.76 -22.36
C LYS A 273 25.10 -21.94 -22.25
N LEU A 274 23.90 -21.74 -21.72
CA LEU A 274 22.88 -22.81 -21.68
C LEU A 274 22.34 -23.15 -23.06
N ARG A 275 22.29 -22.19 -23.98
CA ARG A 275 21.92 -22.39 -25.37
C ARG A 275 23.01 -23.20 -26.11
N ASP A 276 24.29 -22.83 -25.92
CA ASP A 276 25.43 -23.56 -26.50
C ASP A 276 25.54 -25.01 -25.99
N ILE A 277 25.12 -25.29 -24.75
CA ILE A 277 25.05 -26.65 -24.19
C ILE A 277 23.85 -27.42 -24.79
N GLY A 278 22.73 -26.76 -25.02
CA GLY A 278 21.54 -27.35 -25.66
C GLY A 278 21.77 -27.73 -27.10
N ASP A 279 22.50 -26.91 -27.86
CA ASP A 279 22.82 -27.13 -29.28
C ASP A 279 23.91 -28.20 -29.49
N ASN A 280 24.65 -28.60 -28.44
CA ASN A 280 25.64 -29.67 -28.48
C ASN A 280 25.13 -31.06 -28.01
N ILE A 281 23.83 -31.18 -27.66
CA ILE A 281 23.20 -32.43 -27.18
C ILE A 281 22.17 -32.97 -28.20
N LEU A 282 21.95 -32.29 -29.31
CA LEU A 282 21.18 -32.74 -30.47
C LEU A 282 22.10 -33.05 -31.64
#